data_5421efe8da616db673dd0ce3c1269ec5
#
_entry.id   5421efe8da616db673dd0ce3c1269ec5
#
_cell.length_a   1.000
_cell.length_b   1.000
_cell.length_c   1.000
_cell.angle_alpha   90.00
_cell.angle_beta   90.00
_cell.angle_gamma   90.00
#
_symmetry.space_group_name_H-M   'P 1'
#
loop_
_entity.id
_entity.type
_entity.pdbx_description
1 polymer ?
#
loop_
_entity_poly.entity_id
_entity_poly.type
_entity_poly.pdbx_seq_one_letter_code
_entity_poly.pdbx_strand_id
1 'polypeptide(L)'
;FDPENILRIDNPVSRDFEYLRPTLKIGLKKALAQNKPNFEKINLFELGKVYLGKSLDHAEENYFLSGISNSKTFFEIKGLLEELFNQLGITDDPSAFIQSEDDTVVFELNFSKLLGKINLGKAFVPIPKYPPMAEDLSIIASNNTKTIDIINEIKNQSNLIIDVSLLDRFENTRTFHIIYQDKNKNLTSDEISKIRLKILKTLKEKFNAGLKE
;
A
#
# COMPACT_ATOMS: atom_id res chain seq x y z
N PHE A 1 -10.62 -5.01 20.60
CA PHE A 1 -9.60 -5.59 21.48
C PHE A 1 -10.30 -6.60 22.40
N ASP A 2 -9.90 -7.88 22.37
CA ASP A 2 -10.51 -8.91 23.22
C ASP A 2 -9.69 -9.03 24.51
N PRO A 3 -10.21 -8.59 25.67
CA PRO A 3 -9.49 -8.65 26.95
C PRO A 3 -9.13 -10.07 27.39
N GLU A 4 -9.85 -11.07 26.88
CA GLU A 4 -9.63 -12.48 27.20
C GLU A 4 -8.40 -13.09 26.51
N ASN A 5 -7.81 -12.37 25.54
CA ASN A 5 -6.63 -12.81 24.79
C ASN A 5 -5.34 -12.08 25.17
N ILE A 6 -5.27 -11.53 26.41
CA ILE A 6 -4.12 -10.78 26.90
C ILE A 6 -3.45 -11.55 28.02
N LEU A 7 -2.14 -11.74 27.93
CA LEU A 7 -1.34 -12.36 28.96
C LEU A 7 -1.12 -11.40 30.14
N ARG A 8 -1.50 -11.82 31.33
CA ARG A 8 -1.29 -11.07 32.57
C ARG A 8 -0.01 -11.53 33.26
N ILE A 9 0.70 -10.58 33.87
CA ILE A 9 1.88 -10.83 34.69
C ILE A 9 1.43 -10.98 36.14
N ASP A 10 1.80 -12.09 36.81
CA ASP A 10 1.37 -12.36 38.19
C ASP A 10 1.91 -11.38 39.22
N ASN A 11 3.15 -10.91 39.04
CA ASN A 11 3.81 -9.96 39.93
C ASN A 11 4.31 -8.73 39.15
N PRO A 12 3.42 -7.83 38.68
CA PRO A 12 3.81 -6.69 37.90
C PRO A 12 4.53 -5.64 38.75
N VAL A 13 5.54 -4.97 38.19
CA VAL A 13 6.28 -3.89 38.83
C VAL A 13 5.37 -2.68 39.12
N SER A 14 4.36 -2.46 38.27
CA SER A 14 3.32 -1.48 38.43
C SER A 14 2.05 -1.89 37.69
N ARG A 15 0.92 -1.23 38.00
CA ARG A 15 -0.35 -1.46 37.32
C ARG A 15 -0.29 -1.17 35.81
N ASP A 16 0.58 -0.27 35.39
CA ASP A 16 0.79 0.08 33.97
C ASP A 16 1.44 -1.06 33.17
N PHE A 17 2.10 -2.01 33.85
CA PHE A 17 2.81 -3.14 33.27
C PHE A 17 2.22 -4.50 33.70
N GLU A 18 0.94 -4.52 34.04
CA GLU A 18 0.24 -5.74 34.47
C GLU A 18 0.03 -6.74 33.33
N TYR A 19 0.01 -6.25 32.09
CA TYR A 19 -0.28 -7.08 30.90
C TYR A 19 0.86 -7.01 29.89
N LEU A 20 1.14 -8.16 29.26
CA LEU A 20 2.00 -8.18 28.07
C LEU A 20 1.24 -7.52 26.91
N ARG A 21 1.94 -6.71 26.16
CA ARG A 21 1.35 -5.92 25.07
C ARG A 21 0.93 -6.79 23.88
N PRO A 22 -0.33 -6.76 23.45
CA PRO A 22 -0.82 -7.50 22.28
C PRO A 22 -0.69 -6.68 20.98
N THR A 23 -0.31 -5.41 21.06
CA THR A 23 -0.13 -4.48 19.94
C THR A 23 0.87 -3.39 20.35
N LEU A 24 1.60 -2.86 19.37
CA LEU A 24 2.48 -1.71 19.57
C LEU A 24 1.72 -0.37 19.53
N LYS A 25 0.52 -0.35 18.93
CA LYS A 25 -0.29 0.87 18.73
C LYS A 25 -0.56 1.61 20.04
N ILE A 26 -0.83 0.90 21.13
CA ILE A 26 -1.13 1.51 22.45
C ILE A 26 0.06 2.32 22.94
N GLY A 27 1.26 1.75 22.89
CA GLY A 27 2.48 2.43 23.28
C GLY A 27 2.78 3.64 22.41
N LEU A 28 2.62 3.50 21.10
CA LEU A 28 2.84 4.59 20.15
C LEU A 28 1.83 5.74 20.33
N LYS A 29 0.55 5.44 20.59
CA LYS A 29 -0.46 6.46 20.90
C LYS A 29 -0.12 7.22 22.19
N LYS A 30 0.32 6.52 23.24
CA LYS A 30 0.78 7.13 24.51
C LYS A 30 2.00 8.02 24.26
N ALA A 31 2.99 7.53 23.52
CA ALA A 31 4.18 8.30 23.17
C ALA A 31 3.84 9.54 22.33
N LEU A 32 2.96 9.42 21.34
CA LEU A 32 2.50 10.58 20.56
C LEU A 32 1.83 11.62 21.45
N ALA A 33 0.91 11.22 22.33
CA ALA A 33 0.22 12.12 23.24
C ALA A 33 1.19 12.86 24.18
N GLN A 34 2.21 12.18 24.68
CA GLN A 34 3.24 12.78 25.55
C GLN A 34 4.14 13.78 24.82
N ASN A 35 4.32 13.61 23.51
CA ASN A 35 5.18 14.48 22.72
C ASN A 35 4.43 15.66 22.07
N LYS A 36 3.09 15.57 21.88
CA LYS A 36 2.26 16.65 21.30
C LYS A 36 2.50 18.03 21.91
N PRO A 37 2.71 18.22 23.24
CA PRO A 37 2.99 19.53 23.79
C PRO A 37 4.28 20.18 23.31
N ASN A 38 5.26 19.37 22.87
CA ASN A 38 6.59 19.82 22.50
C ASN A 38 6.84 19.84 20.98
N PHE A 39 6.06 19.10 20.21
CA PHE A 39 6.28 18.92 18.76
C PHE A 39 4.96 18.99 17.99
N GLU A 40 4.93 19.83 16.97
CA GLU A 40 3.78 19.95 16.07
C GLU A 40 3.63 18.74 15.15
N LYS A 41 4.75 18.28 14.60
CA LYS A 41 4.81 17.14 13.66
C LYS A 41 5.54 15.98 14.29
N ILE A 42 4.84 14.88 14.47
CA ILE A 42 5.35 13.69 15.14
C ILE A 42 5.14 12.48 14.23
N ASN A 43 6.23 11.78 13.96
CA ASN A 43 6.23 10.52 13.23
C ASN A 43 7.02 9.52 14.05
N LEU A 44 6.36 8.49 14.55
CA LEU A 44 6.96 7.46 15.40
C LEU A 44 6.78 6.10 14.75
N PHE A 45 7.76 5.23 14.94
CA PHE A 45 7.63 3.82 14.61
C PHE A 45 8.33 2.96 15.66
N GLU A 46 7.91 1.72 15.76
CA GLU A 46 8.50 0.72 16.64
C GLU A 46 8.51 -0.64 15.93
N LEU A 47 9.64 -1.34 16.01
CA LEU A 47 9.75 -2.76 15.71
C LEU A 47 9.94 -3.48 17.04
N GLY A 48 8.95 -4.27 17.44
CA GLY A 48 8.99 -4.88 18.77
C GLY A 48 8.14 -6.14 18.86
N LYS A 49 8.30 -6.84 19.97
CA LYS A 49 7.53 -8.04 20.26
C LYS A 49 6.15 -7.69 20.79
N VAL A 50 5.17 -8.45 20.35
CA VAL A 50 3.82 -8.51 20.89
C VAL A 50 3.51 -9.95 21.31
N TYR A 51 2.59 -10.09 22.24
CA TYR A 51 2.26 -11.35 22.85
C TYR A 51 0.75 -11.57 22.75
N LEU A 52 0.37 -12.69 22.13
CA LEU A 52 -1.01 -13.07 21.90
C LEU A 52 -1.25 -14.42 22.55
N GLY A 53 -2.39 -14.61 23.20
CA GLY A 53 -2.76 -15.88 23.80
C GLY A 53 -3.47 -15.72 25.13
N LYS A 54 -4.12 -16.82 25.58
CA LYS A 54 -4.87 -16.84 26.86
C LYS A 54 -4.04 -17.36 28.05
N SER A 55 -2.95 -18.05 27.78
CA SER A 55 -2.06 -18.61 28.79
C SER A 55 -0.65 -18.70 28.26
N LEU A 56 0.34 -18.87 29.13
CA LEU A 56 1.76 -19.01 28.76
C LEU A 56 1.99 -20.20 27.83
N ASP A 57 1.29 -21.32 28.04
CA ASP A 57 1.43 -22.53 27.23
C ASP A 57 0.92 -22.38 25.80
N HIS A 58 0.10 -21.36 25.55
CA HIS A 58 -0.49 -21.04 24.24
C HIS A 58 -0.16 -19.61 23.80
N ALA A 59 0.91 -19.05 24.35
CA ALA A 59 1.37 -17.72 24.00
C ALA A 59 2.12 -17.72 22.67
N GLU A 60 1.70 -16.85 21.76
CA GLU A 60 2.43 -16.56 20.53
C GLU A 60 3.22 -15.26 20.71
N GLU A 61 4.53 -15.35 20.53
CA GLU A 61 5.43 -14.20 20.49
C GLU A 61 5.73 -13.86 19.03
N ASN A 62 5.36 -12.65 18.60
CA ASN A 62 5.57 -12.20 17.23
C ASN A 62 6.24 -10.83 17.22
N TYR A 63 7.12 -10.60 16.23
CA TYR A 63 7.59 -9.25 15.92
C TYR A 63 6.55 -8.50 15.10
N PHE A 64 6.23 -7.30 15.53
CA PHE A 64 5.39 -6.36 14.81
C PHE A 64 6.18 -5.10 14.47
N LEU A 65 5.90 -4.54 13.31
CA LEU A 65 6.29 -3.19 12.92
C LEU A 65 5.04 -2.31 12.94
N SER A 66 5.06 -1.27 13.73
CA SER A 66 3.95 -0.31 13.80
C SER A 66 4.46 1.12 13.75
N GLY A 67 3.65 2.03 13.25
CA GLY A 67 3.96 3.45 13.27
C GLY A 67 2.71 4.30 13.41
N ILE A 68 2.91 5.54 13.87
CA ILE A 68 1.88 6.56 14.05
C ILE A 68 2.40 7.91 13.59
N SER A 69 1.56 8.66 12.93
CA SER A 69 1.85 10.02 12.45
C SER A 69 0.66 10.94 12.68
N ASN A 70 0.91 12.17 13.14
CA ASN A 70 -0.05 13.27 13.15
C ASN A 70 0.18 14.29 12.02
N SER A 71 1.12 14.04 11.14
CA SER A 71 1.53 14.98 10.09
C SER A 71 1.50 14.40 8.68
N LYS A 72 1.30 13.08 8.56
CA LYS A 72 1.23 12.38 7.30
C LYS A 72 -0.16 11.89 6.98
N THR A 73 -0.50 11.94 5.70
CA THR A 73 -1.75 11.40 5.17
C THR A 73 -1.69 9.88 5.02
N PHE A 74 -2.85 9.25 4.85
CA PHE A 74 -2.95 7.83 4.50
C PHE A 74 -2.07 7.47 3.29
N PHE A 75 -2.08 8.30 2.24
CA PHE A 75 -1.34 8.03 1.01
C PHE A 75 0.18 8.15 1.19
N GLU A 76 0.65 9.07 2.03
CA GLU A 76 2.08 9.18 2.34
C GLU A 76 2.58 7.97 3.15
N ILE A 77 1.80 7.51 4.14
CA ILE A 77 2.13 6.29 4.89
C ILE A 77 2.06 5.06 3.97
N LYS A 78 1.05 4.99 3.09
CA LYS A 78 0.95 3.93 2.09
C LYS A 78 2.20 3.88 1.21
N GLY A 79 2.64 5.02 0.68
CA GLY A 79 3.86 5.10 -0.14
C GLY A 79 5.13 4.65 0.60
N LEU A 80 5.25 4.98 1.90
CA LEU A 80 6.36 4.49 2.73
C LEU A 80 6.33 2.97 2.87
N LEU A 81 5.16 2.37 3.09
CA LEU A 81 5.02 0.92 3.22
C LEU A 81 5.16 0.20 1.87
N GLU A 82 4.69 0.79 0.78
CA GLU A 82 4.93 0.28 -0.58
C GLU A 82 6.43 0.22 -0.90
N GLU A 83 7.18 1.27 -0.54
CA GLU A 83 8.63 1.26 -0.72
C GLU A 83 9.32 0.23 0.17
N LEU A 84 8.90 0.08 1.44
CA LEU A 84 9.39 -0.99 2.30
C LEU A 84 9.14 -2.37 1.69
N PHE A 85 7.91 -2.61 1.20
CA PHE A 85 7.54 -3.88 0.57
C PHE A 85 8.34 -4.13 -0.69
N ASN A 86 8.53 -3.11 -1.52
CA ASN A 86 9.36 -3.17 -2.72
C ASN A 86 10.81 -3.56 -2.39
N GLN A 87 11.43 -2.94 -1.38
CA GLN A 87 12.79 -3.27 -0.95
C GLN A 87 12.90 -4.70 -0.40
N LEU A 88 11.83 -5.22 0.21
CA LEU A 88 11.74 -6.60 0.69
C LEU A 88 11.30 -7.60 -0.38
N GLY A 89 10.97 -7.16 -1.60
CA GLY A 89 10.47 -8.00 -2.68
C GLY A 89 9.09 -8.58 -2.40
N ILE A 90 8.26 -7.87 -1.62
CA ILE A 90 6.87 -8.22 -1.30
C ILE A 90 5.95 -7.49 -2.27
N THR A 91 5.01 -8.21 -2.89
CA THR A 91 4.08 -7.66 -3.90
C THR A 91 2.68 -7.35 -3.37
N ASP A 92 2.43 -7.58 -2.08
CA ASP A 92 1.13 -7.32 -1.45
C ASP A 92 0.82 -5.81 -1.40
N ASP A 93 -0.46 -5.44 -1.39
CA ASP A 93 -0.89 -4.06 -1.12
C ASP A 93 -0.90 -3.81 0.40
N PRO A 94 -0.14 -2.82 0.90
CA PRO A 94 -0.08 -2.52 2.33
C PRO A 94 -1.30 -1.76 2.86
N SER A 95 -2.26 -1.36 2.04
CA SER A 95 -3.41 -0.52 2.43
C SER A 95 -4.23 -1.11 3.57
N ALA A 96 -4.35 -2.44 3.64
CA ALA A 96 -5.11 -3.13 4.68
C ALA A 96 -4.50 -2.99 6.09
N PHE A 97 -3.23 -2.60 6.19
CA PHE A 97 -2.52 -2.44 7.47
C PHE A 97 -2.58 -1.01 8.00
N ILE A 98 -3.16 -0.06 7.24
CA ILE A 98 -3.18 1.36 7.55
C ILE A 98 -4.58 1.76 7.99
N GLN A 99 -4.67 2.53 9.07
CA GLN A 99 -5.91 3.08 9.62
C GLN A 99 -5.74 4.57 9.83
N SER A 100 -6.75 5.35 9.41
CA SER A 100 -6.86 6.77 9.75
C SER A 100 -7.78 6.91 10.95
N GLU A 101 -7.31 7.57 12.00
CA GLU A 101 -8.04 7.80 13.24
C GLU A 101 -7.93 9.30 13.58
N ASP A 102 -9.05 10.02 13.56
CA ASP A 102 -9.09 11.46 13.83
C ASP A 102 -8.01 12.25 13.06
N ASP A 103 -7.05 12.82 13.79
CA ASP A 103 -5.92 13.61 13.28
C ASP A 103 -4.63 12.78 13.07
N THR A 104 -4.73 11.45 13.11
CA THR A 104 -3.58 10.55 13.02
C THR A 104 -3.75 9.45 11.98
N VAL A 105 -2.63 8.98 11.47
CA VAL A 105 -2.57 7.76 10.65
C VAL A 105 -1.68 6.75 11.37
N VAL A 106 -2.20 5.55 11.54
CA VAL A 106 -1.53 4.44 12.22
C VAL A 106 -1.42 3.25 11.28
N PHE A 107 -0.29 2.56 11.33
CA PHE A 107 -0.16 1.27 10.67
C PHE A 107 0.40 0.21 11.62
N GLU A 108 0.10 -1.05 11.35
CA GLU A 108 0.68 -2.17 12.08
C GLU A 108 0.77 -3.42 11.21
N LEU A 109 1.96 -4.00 11.14
CA LEU A 109 2.31 -5.17 10.35
C LEU A 109 2.81 -6.28 11.26
N ASN A 110 2.31 -7.51 11.10
CA ASN A 110 2.97 -8.69 11.69
C ASN A 110 4.25 -8.99 10.89
N PHE A 111 5.38 -8.50 11.39
CA PHE A 111 6.66 -8.63 10.71
C PHE A 111 7.14 -10.08 10.66
N SER A 112 6.86 -10.89 11.70
CA SER A 112 7.17 -12.32 11.69
C SER A 112 6.49 -13.06 10.53
N LYS A 113 5.23 -12.71 10.21
CA LYS A 113 4.53 -13.28 9.05
C LYS A 113 5.06 -12.77 7.71
N LEU A 114 5.52 -11.52 7.66
CA LEU A 114 6.11 -10.95 6.44
C LEU A 114 7.44 -11.60 6.09
N LEU A 115 8.23 -12.08 7.06
CA LEU A 115 9.51 -12.74 6.80
C LEU A 115 9.38 -13.90 5.81
N GLY A 116 8.28 -14.65 5.87
CA GLY A 116 8.00 -15.74 4.92
C GLY A 116 7.69 -15.31 3.49
N LYS A 117 7.44 -14.03 3.25
CA LYS A 117 7.13 -13.44 1.94
C LYS A 117 8.31 -12.68 1.34
N ILE A 118 9.39 -12.48 2.10
CA ILE A 118 10.55 -11.72 1.64
C ILE A 118 11.26 -12.44 0.49
N ASN A 119 11.49 -11.71 -0.58
CA ASN A 119 12.27 -12.16 -1.73
C ASN A 119 13.33 -11.11 -2.09
N LEU A 120 14.52 -11.27 -1.55
CA LEU A 120 15.65 -10.38 -1.81
C LEU A 120 16.41 -10.75 -3.11
N GLY A 121 15.98 -11.79 -3.81
CA GLY A 121 16.59 -12.23 -5.06
C GLY A 121 16.37 -11.21 -6.17
N LYS A 122 17.39 -10.42 -6.49
CA LYS A 122 17.39 -9.53 -7.66
C LYS A 122 17.82 -10.34 -8.89
N ALA A 123 16.86 -10.60 -9.79
CA ALA A 123 17.19 -11.16 -11.10
C ALA A 123 17.66 -10.03 -12.03
N PHE A 124 18.74 -10.30 -12.75
CA PHE A 124 19.16 -9.40 -13.84
C PHE A 124 18.09 -9.38 -14.93
N VAL A 125 17.55 -8.21 -15.21
CA VAL A 125 16.64 -7.98 -16.32
C VAL A 125 17.39 -7.17 -17.37
N PRO A 126 17.69 -7.75 -18.57
CA PRO A 126 18.34 -7.01 -19.63
C PRO A 126 17.55 -5.77 -20.02
N ILE A 127 18.23 -4.68 -20.32
CA ILE A 127 17.60 -3.49 -20.88
C ILE A 127 16.94 -3.89 -22.21
N PRO A 128 15.65 -3.57 -22.42
CA PRO A 128 14.96 -3.90 -23.66
C PRO A 128 15.65 -3.25 -24.87
N LYS A 129 15.77 -4.02 -25.94
CA LYS A 129 16.43 -3.57 -27.19
C LYS A 129 15.64 -2.46 -27.90
N TYR A 130 14.31 -2.51 -27.80
CA TYR A 130 13.40 -1.59 -28.48
C TYR A 130 12.84 -0.58 -27.49
N PRO A 131 12.82 0.73 -27.83
CA PRO A 131 12.35 1.77 -26.93
C PRO A 131 10.85 1.62 -26.65
N PRO A 132 10.39 2.01 -25.45
CA PRO A 132 8.97 2.09 -25.15
C PRO A 132 8.33 3.27 -25.87
N MET A 133 7.02 3.19 -26.09
CA MET A 133 6.16 4.31 -26.44
C MET A 133 5.24 4.62 -25.27
N ALA A 134 4.97 5.89 -25.03
CA ALA A 134 4.08 6.34 -23.97
C ALA A 134 2.96 7.20 -24.54
N GLU A 135 1.79 7.14 -23.89
CA GLU A 135 0.68 8.08 -24.13
C GLU A 135 -0.02 8.41 -22.82
N ASP A 136 -0.59 9.61 -22.78
CA ASP A 136 -1.44 10.04 -21.67
C ASP A 136 -2.91 9.95 -22.10
N LEU A 137 -3.70 9.21 -21.32
CA LEU A 137 -5.11 8.98 -21.60
C LEU A 137 -5.97 9.58 -20.51
N SER A 138 -6.69 10.67 -20.82
CA SER A 138 -7.62 11.31 -19.90
C SER A 138 -9.01 10.71 -20.07
N ILE A 139 -9.56 10.15 -18.99
CA ILE A 139 -10.89 9.55 -18.97
C ILE A 139 -11.76 10.17 -17.89
N ILE A 140 -13.06 10.23 -18.16
CA ILE A 140 -14.10 10.61 -17.22
C ILE A 140 -14.71 9.33 -16.67
N ALA A 141 -14.67 9.15 -15.35
CA ALA A 141 -15.24 8.00 -14.67
C ALA A 141 -15.95 8.43 -13.38
N SER A 142 -16.92 7.64 -12.91
CA SER A 142 -17.60 7.90 -11.63
C SER A 142 -16.60 8.00 -10.48
N ASN A 143 -16.86 8.91 -9.54
CA ASN A 143 -16.06 9.05 -8.32
C ASN A 143 -16.05 7.78 -7.45
N ASN A 144 -17.07 6.94 -7.56
CA ASN A 144 -17.16 5.66 -6.85
C ASN A 144 -16.30 4.55 -7.47
N THR A 145 -15.83 4.74 -8.72
CA THR A 145 -14.94 3.77 -9.37
C THR A 145 -13.52 3.92 -8.79
N LYS A 146 -12.96 2.84 -8.26
CA LYS A 146 -11.60 2.86 -7.74
C LYS A 146 -10.59 3.03 -8.88
N THR A 147 -9.61 3.89 -8.69
CA THR A 147 -8.55 4.13 -9.69
C THR A 147 -7.76 2.85 -10.00
N ILE A 148 -7.52 2.02 -8.99
CA ILE A 148 -6.80 0.76 -9.16
C ILE A 148 -7.54 -0.23 -10.08
N ASP A 149 -8.87 -0.26 -10.03
CA ASP A 149 -9.66 -1.14 -10.88
C ASP A 149 -9.53 -0.73 -12.35
N ILE A 150 -9.49 0.58 -12.61
CA ILE A 150 -9.25 1.13 -13.95
C ILE A 150 -7.84 0.78 -14.43
N ILE A 151 -6.82 0.97 -13.59
CA ILE A 151 -5.42 0.64 -13.91
C ILE A 151 -5.29 -0.85 -14.27
N ASN A 152 -5.86 -1.72 -13.44
CA ASN A 152 -5.82 -3.17 -13.68
C ASN A 152 -6.53 -3.54 -14.99
N GLU A 153 -7.67 -2.91 -15.26
CA GLU A 153 -8.39 -3.16 -16.51
C GLU A 153 -7.60 -2.71 -17.73
N ILE A 154 -6.96 -1.53 -17.67
CA ILE A 154 -6.09 -1.07 -18.77
C ILE A 154 -4.94 -2.05 -18.98
N LYS A 155 -4.23 -2.46 -17.92
CA LYS A 155 -3.11 -3.42 -18.00
C LYS A 155 -3.52 -4.75 -18.64
N ASN A 156 -4.73 -5.20 -18.38
CA ASN A 156 -5.25 -6.47 -18.92
C ASN A 156 -5.61 -6.44 -20.42
N GLN A 157 -5.62 -5.26 -21.06
CA GLN A 157 -6.04 -5.17 -22.47
C GLN A 157 -4.97 -5.65 -23.47
N SER A 158 -3.70 -5.60 -23.07
CA SER A 158 -2.60 -6.06 -23.94
C SER A 158 -1.33 -6.38 -23.13
N ASN A 159 -0.64 -7.45 -23.53
CA ASN A 159 0.70 -7.77 -22.98
C ASN A 159 1.79 -6.76 -23.40
N LEU A 160 1.48 -5.85 -24.33
CA LEU A 160 2.37 -4.77 -24.74
C LEU A 160 2.32 -3.59 -23.76
N ILE A 161 1.34 -3.53 -22.88
CA ILE A 161 1.27 -2.52 -21.81
C ILE A 161 2.15 -3.00 -20.66
N ILE A 162 3.28 -2.31 -20.46
CA ILE A 162 4.26 -2.68 -19.44
C ILE A 162 4.05 -1.90 -18.15
N ASP A 163 3.49 -0.68 -18.23
CA ASP A 163 3.11 0.09 -17.06
C ASP A 163 1.92 1.01 -17.32
N VAL A 164 1.17 1.26 -16.22
CA VAL A 164 0.05 2.22 -16.17
C VAL A 164 0.09 2.89 -14.81
N SER A 165 0.24 4.21 -14.82
CA SER A 165 0.23 5.02 -13.61
C SER A 165 -0.80 6.14 -13.71
N LEU A 166 -1.33 6.59 -12.58
CA LEU A 166 -2.19 7.78 -12.51
C LEU A 166 -1.27 9.00 -12.54
N LEU A 167 -1.40 9.83 -13.59
CA LEU A 167 -0.63 11.07 -13.72
C LEU A 167 -1.30 12.21 -12.97
N ASP A 168 -2.64 12.35 -13.13
CA ASP A 168 -3.42 13.42 -12.50
C ASP A 168 -4.87 13.00 -12.27
N ARG A 169 -5.50 13.64 -11.28
CA ARG A 169 -6.93 13.50 -10.99
C ARG A 169 -7.55 14.84 -10.66
N PHE A 170 -8.55 15.23 -11.44
CA PHE A 170 -9.36 16.42 -11.19
C PHE A 170 -10.85 16.05 -11.29
N GLU A 171 -11.58 16.21 -10.19
CA GLU A 171 -12.98 15.80 -10.07
C GLU A 171 -13.21 14.34 -10.50
N ASN A 172 -13.99 14.12 -11.56
CA ASN A 172 -14.27 12.82 -12.15
C ASN A 172 -13.33 12.45 -13.32
N THR A 173 -12.41 13.35 -13.68
CA THR A 173 -11.39 13.12 -14.70
C THR A 173 -10.15 12.48 -14.07
N ARG A 174 -9.60 11.48 -14.73
CA ARG A 174 -8.33 10.84 -14.37
C ARG A 174 -7.47 10.69 -15.60
N THR A 175 -6.22 11.14 -15.53
CA THR A 175 -5.26 11.00 -16.61
C THR A 175 -4.29 9.88 -16.26
N PHE A 176 -4.21 8.89 -17.14
CA PHE A 176 -3.32 7.75 -16.98
C PHE A 176 -2.16 7.86 -17.95
N HIS A 177 -0.96 7.70 -17.43
CA HIS A 177 0.26 7.51 -18.22
C HIS A 177 0.41 6.01 -18.52
N ILE A 178 0.40 5.65 -19.80
CA ILE A 178 0.44 4.26 -20.25
C ILE A 178 1.72 4.06 -21.05
N ILE A 179 2.52 3.07 -20.66
CA ILE A 179 3.77 2.72 -21.34
C ILE A 179 3.60 1.38 -22.06
N TYR A 180 3.90 1.41 -23.35
CA TYR A 180 3.84 0.25 -24.26
C TYR A 180 5.24 -0.15 -24.68
N GLN A 181 5.54 -1.44 -24.71
CA GLN A 181 6.80 -1.97 -25.23
C GLN A 181 6.64 -3.39 -25.75
N ASP A 182 7.34 -3.69 -26.83
CA ASP A 182 7.52 -5.04 -27.35
C ASP A 182 9.00 -5.43 -27.21
N LYS A 183 9.25 -6.69 -26.81
CA LYS A 183 10.62 -7.23 -26.67
C LYS A 183 11.30 -7.52 -27.99
N ASN A 184 10.55 -7.66 -29.09
CA ASN A 184 11.00 -8.18 -30.34
C ASN A 184 11.02 -7.14 -31.47
N LYS A 185 10.30 -6.02 -31.36
CA LYS A 185 10.16 -5.00 -32.41
C LYS A 185 9.83 -3.62 -31.88
N ASN A 186 10.03 -2.59 -32.70
CA ASN A 186 9.45 -1.27 -32.42
C ASN A 186 7.94 -1.31 -32.65
N LEU A 187 7.21 -0.66 -31.73
CA LEU A 187 5.76 -0.47 -31.87
C LEU A 187 5.47 0.69 -32.81
N THR A 188 4.35 0.61 -33.51
CA THR A 188 3.84 1.66 -34.39
C THR A 188 2.67 2.38 -33.73
N SER A 189 2.40 3.64 -34.16
CA SER A 189 1.24 4.41 -33.67
C SER A 189 -0.09 3.72 -33.98
N ASP A 190 -0.17 2.96 -35.10
CA ASP A 190 -1.37 2.22 -35.45
C ASP A 190 -1.64 1.05 -34.51
N GLU A 191 -0.60 0.36 -34.06
CA GLU A 191 -0.72 -0.72 -33.07
C GLU A 191 -1.22 -0.19 -31.73
N ILE A 192 -0.66 0.93 -31.28
CA ILE A 192 -1.11 1.59 -30.03
C ILE A 192 -2.54 2.08 -30.16
N SER A 193 -2.91 2.69 -31.29
CA SER A 193 -4.28 3.15 -31.54
C SER A 193 -5.31 2.03 -31.44
N LYS A 194 -4.99 0.83 -31.93
CA LYS A 194 -5.86 -0.35 -31.80
C LYS A 194 -6.02 -0.77 -30.32
N ILE A 195 -4.94 -0.76 -29.54
CA ILE A 195 -4.98 -1.08 -28.11
C ILE A 195 -5.82 -0.02 -27.37
N ARG A 196 -5.61 1.27 -27.66
CA ARG A 196 -6.38 2.38 -27.08
C ARG A 196 -7.89 2.23 -27.31
N LEU A 197 -8.29 1.90 -28.56
CA LEU A 197 -9.70 1.66 -28.87
C LEU A 197 -10.28 0.52 -28.05
N LYS A 198 -9.51 -0.56 -27.83
CA LYS A 198 -9.90 -1.68 -26.99
C LYS A 198 -10.05 -1.26 -25.53
N ILE A 199 -9.08 -0.49 -25.01
CA ILE A 199 -9.13 0.08 -23.66
C ILE A 199 -10.41 0.91 -23.48
N LEU A 200 -10.65 1.88 -24.35
CA LEU A 200 -11.80 2.77 -24.27
C LEU A 200 -13.14 2.02 -24.32
N LYS A 201 -13.24 1.02 -25.20
CA LYS A 201 -14.43 0.17 -25.29
C LYS A 201 -14.67 -0.55 -23.96
N THR A 202 -13.66 -1.22 -23.41
CA THR A 202 -13.79 -2.00 -22.19
C THR A 202 -14.08 -1.11 -20.96
N LEU A 203 -13.42 0.06 -20.86
CA LEU A 203 -13.68 1.02 -19.78
C LEU A 203 -15.11 1.57 -19.85
N LYS A 204 -15.65 1.79 -21.05
CA LYS A 204 -17.05 2.19 -21.23
C LYS A 204 -18.01 1.09 -20.80
N GLU A 205 -17.76 -0.16 -21.19
CA GLU A 205 -18.61 -1.30 -20.84
C GLU A 205 -18.62 -1.60 -19.34
N LYS A 206 -17.45 -1.58 -18.68
CA LYS A 206 -17.32 -1.98 -17.27
C LYS A 206 -17.56 -0.86 -16.27
N PHE A 207 -17.15 0.35 -16.58
CA PHE A 207 -17.16 1.48 -15.62
C PHE A 207 -17.99 2.65 -16.09
N ASN A 208 -18.66 2.54 -17.25
CA ASN A 208 -19.33 3.66 -17.92
C ASN A 208 -18.42 4.89 -18.05
N ALA A 209 -17.12 4.64 -18.28
CA ALA A 209 -16.07 5.65 -18.40
C ALA A 209 -15.85 6.01 -19.87
N GLY A 210 -15.59 7.28 -20.16
CA GLY A 210 -15.39 7.81 -21.49
C GLY A 210 -14.12 8.64 -21.62
N LEU A 211 -13.64 8.82 -22.87
CA LEU A 211 -12.54 9.73 -23.16
C LEU A 211 -12.98 11.17 -22.84
N LYS A 212 -12.08 11.95 -22.24
CA LYS A 212 -12.25 13.38 -22.13
C LYS A 212 -11.86 14.02 -23.48
N GLU A 213 -12.80 14.70 -24.10
CA GLU A 213 -12.57 15.51 -25.31
C GLU A 213 -11.79 16.79 -24.97
#